data_87e7e01e25794edaf8fa69b1a8e00c49
#
_entry.id   87e7e01e25794edaf8fa69b1a8e00c49
#
_cell.length_a   1.000
_cell.length_b   1.000
_cell.length_c   1.000
_cell.angle_alpha   90.00
_cell.angle_beta   90.00
_cell.angle_gamma   90.00
#
_symmetry.space_group_name_H-M   'P 1'
#
loop_
_entity.id
_entity.type
_entity.pdbx_description
1 polymer ?
#
loop_
_entity_poly.entity_id
_entity_poly.type
_entity_poly.pdbx_seq_one_letter_code
_entity_poly.pdbx_strand_id
1 'polypeptide(L)'
;MTNPKLDLLQPYPFEKLRAELAKTQYVGDLAPIALSIGEPKHPPPQFVIDALCDTDAMAQHLATYPATRGSDALRQAVADWLHKRFAVNASAEHNILPVNGTREALFAFAQAVLSGQPRSLVGMPNPFYQIYEGAALLAGATPYFLANTANTGYQADFEGVSERIWDATELLYICSPGNPTGHLVSDAQLQRLIELAHRHDFIIAADECYSEIYFSEERRPNSLLAASDAMGNKDFARCVVFHSLSKRSNLPGLRSGFVAGDAPIIEKFLHYR
;
A
#
# COMPACT_ATOMS: atom_id res chain seq x y z
N MET A 1 -20.48 -12.04 -21.86
CA MET A 1 -19.07 -11.70 -22.21
C MET A 1 -18.42 -11.11 -20.98
N THR A 2 -17.30 -11.64 -20.53
CA THR A 2 -16.50 -11.12 -19.43
C THR A 2 -15.46 -10.12 -19.94
N ASN A 3 -14.85 -9.34 -19.05
CA ASN A 3 -13.77 -8.44 -19.41
C ASN A 3 -12.55 -9.24 -19.94
N PRO A 4 -12.12 -9.08 -21.19
CA PRO A 4 -11.02 -9.86 -21.77
C PRO A 4 -9.67 -9.62 -21.08
N LYS A 5 -9.51 -8.50 -20.34
CA LYS A 5 -8.30 -8.24 -19.57
C LYS A 5 -8.13 -9.20 -18.39
N LEU A 6 -9.19 -9.90 -17.96
CA LEU A 6 -9.09 -10.93 -16.93
C LEU A 6 -8.19 -12.09 -17.35
N ASP A 7 -8.09 -12.37 -18.64
CA ASP A 7 -7.24 -13.43 -19.19
C ASP A 7 -5.74 -13.08 -19.10
N LEU A 8 -5.41 -11.81 -18.83
CA LEU A 8 -4.03 -11.34 -18.60
C LEU A 8 -3.56 -11.63 -17.16
N LEU A 9 -4.50 -11.85 -16.22
CA LEU A 9 -4.17 -12.05 -14.81
C LEU A 9 -3.53 -13.42 -14.59
N GLN A 10 -2.45 -13.45 -13.82
CA GLN A 10 -1.85 -14.71 -13.39
C GLN A 10 -2.67 -15.33 -12.24
N PRO A 11 -2.75 -16.66 -12.16
CA PRO A 11 -3.35 -17.34 -11.01
C PRO A 11 -2.70 -16.90 -9.70
N TYR A 12 -3.51 -16.83 -8.65
CA TYR A 12 -3.05 -16.37 -7.34
C TYR A 12 -1.86 -17.21 -6.82
N PRO A 13 -0.73 -16.61 -6.44
CA PRO A 13 0.49 -17.35 -6.10
C PRO A 13 0.30 -18.41 -5.02
N PHE A 14 -0.55 -18.14 -4.02
CA PHE A 14 -0.82 -19.10 -2.94
C PHE A 14 -1.71 -20.27 -3.39
N GLU A 15 -2.51 -20.13 -4.45
CA GLU A 15 -3.21 -21.25 -5.06
C GLU A 15 -2.24 -22.16 -5.80
N LYS A 16 -1.29 -21.57 -6.55
CA LYS A 16 -0.21 -22.33 -7.19
C LYS A 16 0.61 -23.09 -6.13
N LEU A 17 1.02 -22.42 -5.05
CA LEU A 17 1.77 -23.05 -3.97
C LEU A 17 0.98 -24.18 -3.33
N ARG A 18 -0.30 -23.99 -3.04
CA ARG A 18 -1.18 -25.02 -2.49
C ARG A 18 -1.29 -26.24 -3.41
N ALA A 19 -1.43 -26.00 -4.72
CA ALA A 19 -1.50 -27.07 -5.71
C ALA A 19 -0.19 -27.87 -5.80
N GLU A 20 0.98 -27.21 -5.67
CA GLU A 20 2.26 -27.91 -5.64
C GLU A 20 2.45 -28.69 -4.33
N LEU A 21 2.12 -28.09 -3.19
CA LEU A 21 2.19 -28.78 -1.88
C LEU A 21 1.26 -30.00 -1.81
N ALA A 22 0.08 -29.96 -2.46
CA ALA A 22 -0.83 -31.09 -2.50
C ALA A 22 -0.27 -32.32 -3.24
N LYS A 23 0.75 -32.12 -4.07
CA LYS A 23 1.46 -33.23 -4.78
C LYS A 23 2.52 -33.90 -3.89
N THR A 24 2.84 -33.32 -2.74
CA THR A 24 3.87 -33.80 -1.83
C THR A 24 3.23 -34.44 -0.60
N GLN A 25 3.81 -35.54 -0.14
CA GLN A 25 3.43 -36.17 1.13
C GLN A 25 4.56 -35.93 2.14
N TYR A 26 4.23 -35.26 3.23
CA TYR A 26 5.17 -35.10 4.33
C TYR A 26 5.28 -36.44 5.09
N VAL A 27 6.50 -36.93 5.24
CA VAL A 27 6.81 -38.20 5.93
C VAL A 27 7.73 -37.91 7.13
N GLY A 28 7.25 -37.19 8.13
CA GLY A 28 8.02 -36.81 9.29
C GLY A 28 7.16 -36.61 10.53
N ASP A 29 7.80 -36.68 11.71
CA ASP A 29 7.13 -36.58 13.02
C ASP A 29 6.96 -35.12 13.51
N LEU A 30 7.55 -34.16 12.84
CA LEU A 30 7.45 -32.74 13.23
C LEU A 30 6.19 -32.11 12.69
N ALA A 31 5.51 -31.31 13.51
CA ALA A 31 4.39 -30.50 13.06
C ALA A 31 4.87 -29.43 12.07
N PRO A 32 4.17 -29.20 10.93
CA PRO A 32 4.56 -28.20 9.97
C PRO A 32 4.40 -26.78 10.54
N ILE A 33 5.39 -25.93 10.25
CA ILE A 33 5.38 -24.51 10.60
C ILE A 33 5.06 -23.70 9.33
N ALA A 34 3.90 -23.07 9.29
CA ALA A 34 3.46 -22.28 8.14
C ALA A 34 4.11 -20.88 8.16
N LEU A 35 5.05 -20.63 7.24
CA LEU A 35 5.72 -19.33 7.04
C LEU A 35 5.36 -18.67 5.69
N SER A 36 4.36 -19.20 4.98
CA SER A 36 4.01 -18.78 3.63
C SER A 36 3.25 -17.44 3.59
N ILE A 37 2.58 -17.05 4.66
CA ILE A 37 1.78 -15.81 4.73
C ILE A 37 2.30 -14.97 5.88
N GLY A 38 2.69 -13.72 5.56
CA GLY A 38 3.06 -12.70 6.55
C GLY A 38 1.84 -12.17 7.30
N GLU A 39 1.27 -12.99 8.17
CA GLU A 39 0.09 -12.68 8.95
C GLU A 39 0.40 -12.72 10.45
N PRO A 40 0.14 -11.63 11.20
CA PRO A 40 0.24 -11.68 12.64
C PRO A 40 -0.88 -12.57 13.20
N LYS A 41 -0.51 -13.54 14.04
CA LYS A 41 -1.44 -14.52 14.61
C LYS A 41 -1.61 -14.37 16.13
N HIS A 42 -1.17 -13.24 16.67
CA HIS A 42 -1.41 -12.91 18.07
C HIS A 42 -2.88 -12.54 18.29
N PRO A 43 -3.42 -12.76 19.48
CA PRO A 43 -4.74 -12.24 19.79
C PRO A 43 -4.75 -10.71 19.69
N PRO A 44 -5.86 -10.12 19.23
CA PRO A 44 -5.99 -8.66 19.19
C PRO A 44 -5.90 -8.06 20.60
N PRO A 45 -5.49 -6.79 20.75
CA PRO A 45 -5.47 -6.13 22.05
C PRO A 45 -6.87 -6.09 22.68
N GLN A 46 -6.97 -6.32 24.01
CA GLN A 46 -8.24 -6.43 24.70
C GLN A 46 -9.12 -5.17 24.53
N PHE A 47 -8.51 -3.97 24.60
CA PHE A 47 -9.26 -2.72 24.43
C PHE A 47 -9.97 -2.62 23.06
N VAL A 48 -9.47 -3.27 22.01
CA VAL A 48 -10.15 -3.33 20.70
C VAL A 48 -11.38 -4.21 20.79
N ILE A 49 -11.26 -5.37 21.46
CA ILE A 49 -12.39 -6.26 21.67
C ILE A 49 -13.46 -5.55 22.51
N ASP A 50 -13.06 -4.89 23.59
CA ASP A 50 -13.97 -4.14 24.46
C ASP A 50 -14.73 -3.06 23.68
N ALA A 51 -14.02 -2.30 22.82
CA ALA A 51 -14.65 -1.29 21.96
C ALA A 51 -15.62 -1.89 20.93
N LEU A 52 -15.33 -3.06 20.39
CA LEU A 52 -16.23 -3.76 19.46
C LEU A 52 -17.43 -4.42 20.15
N CYS A 53 -17.33 -4.69 21.46
CA CYS A 53 -18.40 -5.27 22.28
C CYS A 53 -19.22 -4.20 23.02
N ASP A 54 -18.92 -2.93 22.83
CA ASP A 54 -19.75 -1.83 23.35
C ASP A 54 -21.08 -1.80 22.59
N THR A 55 -22.13 -2.36 23.21
CA THR A 55 -23.43 -2.55 22.57
C THR A 55 -24.13 -1.24 22.26
N ASP A 56 -23.94 -0.19 23.05
CA ASP A 56 -24.60 1.12 22.85
C ASP A 56 -23.93 1.85 21.68
N ALA A 57 -22.59 1.86 21.65
CA ALA A 57 -21.83 2.41 20.52
C ALA A 57 -22.11 1.64 19.23
N MET A 58 -22.14 0.31 19.27
CA MET A 58 -22.44 -0.52 18.11
C MET A 58 -23.87 -0.31 17.60
N ALA A 59 -24.87 -0.23 18.46
CA ALA A 59 -26.24 0.04 18.06
C ALA A 59 -26.37 1.39 17.32
N GLN A 60 -25.69 2.42 17.81
CA GLN A 60 -25.64 3.73 17.16
C GLN A 60 -24.95 3.70 15.79
N HIS A 61 -23.80 3.03 15.69
CA HIS A 61 -23.02 2.99 14.45
C HIS A 61 -23.63 2.08 13.38
N LEU A 62 -24.34 1.05 13.75
CA LEU A 62 -25.03 0.15 12.80
C LEU A 62 -26.34 0.72 12.25
N ALA A 63 -26.91 1.75 12.87
CA ALA A 63 -28.21 2.32 12.49
C ALA A 63 -28.15 3.21 11.23
N THR A 64 -26.98 3.68 10.84
CA THR A 64 -26.81 4.63 9.71
C THR A 64 -25.63 4.28 8.83
N TYR A 65 -25.72 4.66 7.55
CA TYR A 65 -24.55 4.57 6.65
C TYR A 65 -23.45 5.53 7.09
N PRO A 66 -22.18 5.09 7.08
CA PRO A 66 -21.07 6.00 7.30
C PRO A 66 -20.94 7.01 6.15
N ALA A 67 -20.43 8.20 6.46
CA ALA A 67 -20.07 9.16 5.42
C ALA A 67 -19.01 8.55 4.48
N THR A 68 -19.13 8.80 3.17
CA THR A 68 -18.20 8.26 2.15
C THR A 68 -16.75 8.63 2.43
N ARG A 69 -16.51 9.86 2.92
CA ARG A 69 -15.17 10.34 3.34
C ARG A 69 -14.70 9.73 4.68
N GLY A 70 -15.52 8.98 5.39
CA GLY A 70 -15.27 8.53 6.76
C GLY A 70 -15.58 9.61 7.81
N SER A 71 -15.65 9.22 9.08
CA SER A 71 -15.94 10.16 10.17
C SER A 71 -14.78 11.13 10.41
N ASP A 72 -15.09 12.34 10.83
CA ASP A 72 -14.08 13.37 11.15
C ASP A 72 -13.15 12.89 12.27
N ALA A 73 -13.71 12.23 13.30
CA ALA A 73 -12.94 11.68 14.40
C ALA A 73 -11.89 10.66 13.93
N LEU A 74 -12.24 9.76 12.99
CA LEU A 74 -11.31 8.78 12.45
C LEU A 74 -10.21 9.46 11.62
N ARG A 75 -10.57 10.43 10.77
CA ARG A 75 -9.60 11.17 9.97
C ARG A 75 -8.65 11.99 10.84
N GLN A 76 -9.17 12.62 11.91
CA GLN A 76 -8.34 13.34 12.87
C GLN A 76 -7.39 12.39 13.61
N ALA A 77 -7.86 11.23 14.07
CA ALA A 77 -6.99 10.23 14.71
C ALA A 77 -5.87 9.74 13.78
N VAL A 78 -6.13 9.64 12.47
CA VAL A 78 -5.10 9.32 11.47
C VAL A 78 -4.12 10.46 11.31
N ALA A 79 -4.56 11.72 11.24
CA ALA A 79 -3.70 12.89 11.16
C ALA A 79 -2.77 12.99 12.38
N ASP A 80 -3.33 12.81 13.57
CA ASP A 80 -2.58 12.81 14.83
C ASP A 80 -1.53 11.69 14.87
N TRP A 81 -1.88 10.51 14.35
CA TRP A 81 -0.94 9.40 14.26
C TRP A 81 0.19 9.68 13.26
N LEU A 82 -0.09 10.22 12.08
CA LEU A 82 0.92 10.62 11.10
C LEU A 82 1.87 11.66 11.68
N HIS A 83 1.32 12.64 12.40
CA HIS A 83 2.12 13.65 13.07
C HIS A 83 3.03 13.03 14.16
N LYS A 84 2.46 12.22 15.04
CA LYS A 84 3.21 11.58 16.13
C LYS A 84 4.32 10.65 15.62
N ARG A 85 4.03 9.91 14.54
CA ARG A 85 4.92 8.85 14.06
C ARG A 85 5.98 9.35 13.09
N PHE A 86 5.63 10.29 12.23
CA PHE A 86 6.46 10.75 11.12
C PHE A 86 6.70 12.27 11.10
N ALA A 87 6.18 13.00 12.09
CA ALA A 87 6.20 14.47 12.14
C ALA A 87 5.49 15.14 10.93
N VAL A 88 4.60 14.43 10.25
CA VAL A 88 3.87 14.90 9.06
C VAL A 88 2.61 15.65 9.48
N ASN A 89 2.39 16.84 8.92
CA ASN A 89 1.20 17.65 9.15
C ASN A 89 0.18 17.48 8.00
N ALA A 90 -0.52 16.34 7.99
CA ALA A 90 -1.58 16.07 7.04
C ALA A 90 -2.92 16.63 7.53
N SER A 91 -3.67 17.31 6.63
CA SER A 91 -5.03 17.77 6.92
C SER A 91 -5.99 16.58 7.01
N ALA A 92 -6.68 16.45 8.13
CA ALA A 92 -7.72 15.44 8.31
C ALA A 92 -8.86 15.59 7.29
N GLU A 93 -9.11 16.81 6.80
CA GLU A 93 -10.17 17.11 5.85
C GLU A 93 -9.77 16.79 4.41
N HIS A 94 -8.53 17.11 4.00
CA HIS A 94 -8.14 17.11 2.60
C HIS A 94 -7.17 15.99 2.21
N ASN A 95 -6.30 15.58 3.13
CA ASN A 95 -5.21 14.66 2.82
C ASN A 95 -5.50 13.20 3.21
N ILE A 96 -6.61 12.90 3.90
CA ILE A 96 -6.84 11.58 4.50
C ILE A 96 -8.17 10.99 4.07
N LEU A 97 -8.14 9.72 3.67
CA LEU A 97 -9.31 8.94 3.29
C LEU A 97 -9.26 7.54 3.92
N PRO A 98 -10.14 7.21 4.89
CA PRO A 98 -10.29 5.85 5.40
C PRO A 98 -10.76 4.88 4.31
N VAL A 99 -10.26 3.63 4.37
CA VAL A 99 -10.56 2.58 3.41
C VAL A 99 -10.82 1.23 4.10
N ASN A 100 -11.56 0.34 3.43
CA ASN A 100 -11.91 -1.00 3.93
C ASN A 100 -10.77 -2.01 3.69
N GLY A 101 -9.56 -1.61 4.07
CA GLY A 101 -8.32 -2.34 3.83
C GLY A 101 -7.58 -1.87 2.57
N THR A 102 -6.26 -1.97 2.62
CA THR A 102 -5.38 -1.44 1.57
C THR A 102 -5.36 -2.27 0.31
N ARG A 103 -5.71 -3.56 0.36
CA ARG A 103 -5.78 -4.40 -0.84
C ARG A 103 -6.75 -3.81 -1.88
N GLU A 104 -7.98 -3.52 -1.44
CA GLU A 104 -9.00 -2.93 -2.32
C GLU A 104 -8.63 -1.49 -2.71
N ALA A 105 -8.08 -0.75 -1.77
CA ALA A 105 -7.68 0.64 -2.02
C ALA A 105 -6.56 0.73 -3.07
N LEU A 106 -5.51 -0.08 -2.97
CA LEU A 106 -4.40 -0.13 -3.95
C LEU A 106 -4.91 -0.53 -5.35
N PHE A 107 -5.84 -1.51 -5.41
CA PHE A 107 -6.46 -1.91 -6.67
C PHE A 107 -7.29 -0.79 -7.28
N ALA A 108 -8.18 -0.19 -6.50
CA ALA A 108 -9.07 0.87 -6.93
C ALA A 108 -8.33 2.16 -7.30
N PHE A 109 -7.22 2.43 -6.61
CA PHE A 109 -6.42 3.64 -6.83
C PHE A 109 -5.89 3.73 -8.26
N ALA A 110 -5.37 2.64 -8.82
CA ALA A 110 -4.92 2.62 -10.22
C ALA A 110 -6.05 2.98 -11.20
N GLN A 111 -7.28 2.53 -10.91
CA GLN A 111 -8.46 2.85 -11.73
C GLN A 111 -8.80 4.36 -11.69
N ALA A 112 -8.49 5.02 -10.58
CA ALA A 112 -8.80 6.42 -10.35
C ALA A 112 -7.75 7.38 -10.93
N VAL A 113 -6.48 6.95 -11.04
CA VAL A 113 -5.37 7.86 -11.38
C VAL A 113 -4.76 7.63 -12.76
N LEU A 114 -4.94 6.45 -13.36
CA LEU A 114 -4.41 6.16 -14.69
C LEU A 114 -5.27 6.77 -15.79
N SER A 115 -4.62 7.35 -16.79
CA SER A 115 -5.29 8.03 -17.91
C SER A 115 -5.98 7.08 -18.90
N GLY A 116 -5.63 5.78 -18.85
CA GLY A 116 -6.09 4.79 -19.82
C GLY A 116 -5.45 4.90 -21.20
N GLN A 117 -4.37 5.67 -21.35
CA GLN A 117 -3.65 5.81 -22.61
C GLN A 117 -2.93 4.50 -22.99
N PRO A 118 -2.81 4.17 -24.29
CA PRO A 118 -2.27 2.87 -24.74
C PRO A 118 -0.82 2.60 -24.36
N ARG A 119 -0.06 3.60 -23.91
CA ARG A 119 1.36 3.49 -23.55
C ARG A 119 1.64 3.75 -22.08
N SER A 120 0.60 3.86 -21.25
CA SER A 120 0.75 4.09 -19.82
C SER A 120 1.48 2.92 -19.17
N LEU A 121 2.53 3.22 -18.40
CA LEU A 121 3.25 2.24 -17.59
C LEU A 121 2.91 2.41 -16.11
N VAL A 122 2.88 1.28 -15.41
CA VAL A 122 2.84 1.24 -13.95
C VAL A 122 4.10 0.54 -13.47
N GLY A 123 5.01 1.32 -12.87
CA GLY A 123 6.22 0.80 -12.24
C GLY A 123 5.89 0.06 -10.96
N MET A 124 6.57 -1.06 -10.70
CA MET A 124 6.45 -1.81 -9.44
C MET A 124 7.70 -2.64 -9.16
N PRO A 125 8.08 -2.84 -7.86
CA PRO A 125 9.19 -3.73 -7.52
C PRO A 125 8.87 -5.17 -7.94
N ASN A 126 9.89 -5.99 -8.21
CA ASN A 126 9.73 -7.42 -8.49
C ASN A 126 10.78 -8.22 -7.72
N PRO A 127 10.37 -9.08 -6.76
CA PRO A 127 9.01 -9.55 -6.46
C PRO A 127 8.11 -8.47 -5.85
N PHE A 128 6.80 -8.62 -6.00
CA PHE A 128 5.80 -7.61 -5.66
C PHE A 128 4.55 -8.21 -5.00
N TYR A 129 3.77 -7.35 -4.39
CA TYR A 129 2.42 -7.72 -3.98
C TYR A 129 1.51 -7.76 -5.22
N GLN A 130 1.01 -8.92 -5.54
CA GLN A 130 0.28 -9.26 -6.75
C GLN A 130 -0.85 -8.27 -7.15
N ILE A 131 -1.41 -7.55 -6.17
CA ILE A 131 -2.49 -6.59 -6.44
C ILE A 131 -2.06 -5.44 -7.37
N TYR A 132 -0.77 -5.07 -7.38
CA TYR A 132 -0.26 -3.98 -8.22
C TYR A 132 -0.34 -4.32 -9.70
N GLU A 133 0.06 -5.55 -10.08
CA GLU A 133 -0.04 -6.03 -11.46
C GLU A 133 -1.49 -6.10 -11.93
N GLY A 134 -2.36 -6.71 -11.12
CA GLY A 134 -3.78 -6.79 -11.44
C GLY A 134 -4.44 -5.42 -11.59
N ALA A 135 -4.08 -4.46 -10.73
CA ALA A 135 -4.57 -3.09 -10.80
C ALA A 135 -4.14 -2.40 -12.10
N ALA A 136 -2.86 -2.53 -12.48
CA ALA A 136 -2.32 -1.96 -13.72
C ALA A 136 -3.00 -2.54 -14.96
N LEU A 137 -3.04 -3.87 -15.08
CA LEU A 137 -3.61 -4.57 -16.23
C LEU A 137 -5.09 -4.25 -16.44
N LEU A 138 -5.89 -4.29 -15.37
CA LEU A 138 -7.32 -4.03 -15.47
C LEU A 138 -7.65 -2.54 -15.71
N ALA A 139 -6.79 -1.63 -15.28
CA ALA A 139 -6.87 -0.21 -15.64
C ALA A 139 -6.41 0.06 -17.10
N GLY A 140 -5.80 -0.92 -17.77
CA GLY A 140 -5.37 -0.79 -19.16
C GLY A 140 -3.94 -0.32 -19.35
N ALA A 141 -3.16 -0.23 -18.29
CA ALA A 141 -1.75 0.09 -18.34
C ALA A 141 -0.87 -1.18 -18.43
N THR A 142 0.37 -1.01 -18.78
CA THR A 142 1.36 -2.08 -18.84
C THR A 142 2.22 -2.07 -17.57
N PRO A 143 2.32 -3.19 -16.83
CA PRO A 143 3.25 -3.31 -15.71
C PRO A 143 4.70 -3.20 -16.18
N TYR A 144 5.50 -2.39 -15.47
CA TYR A 144 6.95 -2.33 -15.63
C TYR A 144 7.63 -2.79 -14.34
N PHE A 145 8.39 -3.89 -14.44
CA PHE A 145 8.97 -4.55 -13.28
C PHE A 145 10.38 -4.05 -12.98
N LEU A 146 10.57 -3.55 -11.78
CA LEU A 146 11.86 -3.11 -11.22
C LEU A 146 12.44 -4.28 -10.43
N ALA A 147 13.51 -4.88 -10.94
CA ALA A 147 14.07 -6.09 -10.36
C ALA A 147 14.74 -5.81 -9.00
N ASN A 148 14.33 -6.58 -7.99
CA ASN A 148 14.95 -6.60 -6.67
C ASN A 148 15.80 -7.88 -6.57
N THR A 149 17.09 -7.77 -6.79
CA THR A 149 18.00 -8.91 -6.85
C THR A 149 18.97 -8.94 -5.68
N ALA A 150 19.62 -10.07 -5.46
CA ALA A 150 20.70 -10.17 -4.45
C ALA A 150 21.83 -9.18 -4.73
N ASN A 151 22.15 -8.92 -6.01
CA ASN A 151 23.18 -7.97 -6.41
C ASN A 151 22.85 -6.52 -6.03
N THR A 152 21.58 -6.18 -5.92
CA THR A 152 21.09 -4.85 -5.47
C THR A 152 20.71 -4.84 -3.99
N GLY A 153 21.05 -5.90 -3.23
CA GLY A 153 20.60 -6.03 -1.84
C GLY A 153 19.08 -6.11 -1.71
N TYR A 154 18.40 -6.65 -2.73
CA TYR A 154 16.94 -6.71 -2.85
C TYR A 154 16.25 -5.35 -2.88
N GLN A 155 16.95 -4.30 -3.28
CA GLN A 155 16.39 -3.00 -3.60
C GLN A 155 15.94 -2.95 -5.06
N ALA A 156 14.92 -2.17 -5.35
CA ALA A 156 14.57 -1.84 -6.72
C ALA A 156 15.64 -0.92 -7.32
N ASP A 157 16.10 -1.24 -8.53
CA ASP A 157 17.05 -0.41 -9.26
C ASP A 157 16.32 0.74 -9.97
N PHE A 158 16.18 1.86 -9.28
CA PHE A 158 15.56 3.06 -9.85
C PHE A 158 16.50 3.84 -10.77
N GLU A 159 17.81 3.74 -10.55
CA GLU A 159 18.81 4.47 -11.33
C GLU A 159 19.03 3.85 -12.73
N GLY A 160 18.83 2.53 -12.85
CA GLY A 160 18.90 1.83 -14.13
C GLY A 160 17.71 2.07 -15.06
N VAL A 161 16.66 2.79 -14.61
CA VAL A 161 15.46 3.06 -15.40
C VAL A 161 15.72 4.23 -16.35
N SER A 162 15.51 4.02 -17.65
CA SER A 162 15.73 5.06 -18.66
C SER A 162 14.67 6.16 -18.60
N GLU A 163 15.03 7.39 -18.98
CA GLU A 163 14.14 8.55 -19.10
C GLU A 163 12.85 8.20 -19.89
N ARG A 164 12.98 7.45 -20.98
CA ARG A 164 11.84 7.01 -21.80
C ARG A 164 10.81 6.17 -21.02
N ILE A 165 11.27 5.37 -20.07
CA ILE A 165 10.38 4.58 -19.20
C ILE A 165 9.72 5.52 -18.20
N TRP A 166 10.47 6.43 -17.58
CA TRP A 166 9.90 7.42 -16.67
C TRP A 166 8.85 8.30 -17.36
N ASP A 167 9.11 8.77 -18.59
CA ASP A 167 8.16 9.58 -19.39
C ASP A 167 6.85 8.85 -19.71
N ALA A 168 6.86 7.52 -19.74
CA ALA A 168 5.69 6.70 -19.98
C ALA A 168 5.02 6.22 -18.68
N THR A 169 5.66 6.41 -17.52
CA THR A 169 5.15 6.00 -16.22
C THR A 169 4.10 7.00 -15.73
N GLU A 170 2.92 6.53 -15.37
CA GLU A 170 1.87 7.35 -14.74
C GLU A 170 1.72 7.06 -13.24
N LEU A 171 2.07 5.84 -12.83
CA LEU A 171 1.98 5.39 -11.44
C LEU A 171 3.18 4.51 -11.11
N LEU A 172 3.80 4.78 -9.96
CA LEU A 172 4.84 3.93 -9.39
C LEU A 172 4.35 3.38 -8.04
N TYR A 173 4.17 2.07 -7.95
CA TYR A 173 4.02 1.40 -6.66
C TYR A 173 5.38 1.17 -6.02
N ILE A 174 5.52 1.53 -4.76
CA ILE A 174 6.64 1.13 -3.91
C ILE A 174 6.08 0.46 -2.65
N CYS A 175 6.85 -0.44 -2.04
CA CYS A 175 6.51 -1.08 -0.78
C CYS A 175 7.69 -0.97 0.19
N SER A 176 7.48 -0.28 1.30
CA SER A 176 8.54 -0.08 2.29
C SER A 176 7.98 -0.10 3.72
N PRO A 177 8.35 -1.12 4.51
CA PRO A 177 9.16 -2.33 4.22
C PRO A 177 8.59 -3.19 3.10
N GLY A 178 9.46 -3.76 2.27
CA GLY A 178 9.10 -4.49 1.06
C GLY A 178 8.42 -5.84 1.33
N ASN A 179 7.39 -6.16 0.59
CA ASN A 179 6.79 -7.49 0.54
C ASN A 179 7.15 -8.16 -0.79
N PRO A 180 7.91 -9.28 -0.80
CA PRO A 180 8.28 -10.12 0.35
C PRO A 180 9.68 -9.88 0.94
N THR A 181 10.47 -8.93 0.41
CA THR A 181 11.92 -8.83 0.66
C THR A 181 12.29 -8.27 2.04
N GLY A 182 11.39 -7.52 2.69
CA GLY A 182 11.66 -6.80 3.93
C GLY A 182 12.59 -5.59 3.77
N HIS A 183 13.01 -5.28 2.52
CA HIS A 183 13.91 -4.17 2.26
C HIS A 183 13.23 -2.82 2.54
N LEU A 184 14.00 -1.86 3.06
CA LEU A 184 13.56 -0.48 3.29
C LEU A 184 14.04 0.42 2.14
N VAL A 185 13.15 1.19 1.56
CA VAL A 185 13.52 2.30 0.68
C VAL A 185 14.10 3.41 1.55
N SER A 186 15.34 3.81 1.28
CA SER A 186 16.02 4.84 2.07
C SER A 186 15.45 6.24 1.82
N ASP A 187 15.68 7.17 2.74
CA ASP A 187 15.26 8.56 2.59
C ASP A 187 15.80 9.20 1.30
N ALA A 188 17.07 8.94 0.98
CA ALA A 188 17.68 9.43 -0.24
C ALA A 188 16.98 8.88 -1.50
N GLN A 189 16.58 7.60 -1.48
CA GLN A 189 15.82 7.00 -2.58
C GLN A 189 14.40 7.57 -2.66
N LEU A 190 13.70 7.76 -1.53
CA LEU A 190 12.39 8.41 -1.52
C LEU A 190 12.45 9.82 -2.09
N GLN A 191 13.44 10.62 -1.68
CA GLN A 191 13.67 11.97 -2.19
C GLN A 191 13.93 11.94 -3.71
N ARG A 192 14.79 11.02 -4.16
CA ARG A 192 15.07 10.84 -5.58
C ARG A 192 13.83 10.47 -6.39
N LEU A 193 12.99 9.58 -5.86
CA LEU A 193 11.73 9.21 -6.52
C LEU A 193 10.75 10.39 -6.60
N ILE A 194 10.68 11.22 -5.57
CA ILE A 194 9.86 12.44 -5.57
C ILE A 194 10.34 13.42 -6.65
N GLU A 195 11.66 13.62 -6.79
CA GLU A 195 12.23 14.44 -7.87
C GLU A 195 11.85 13.92 -9.26
N LEU A 196 11.96 12.59 -9.46
CA LEU A 196 11.56 11.92 -10.70
C LEU A 196 10.06 12.07 -10.96
N ALA A 197 9.23 11.90 -9.94
CA ALA A 197 7.78 12.08 -10.05
C ALA A 197 7.39 13.49 -10.48
N HIS A 198 8.08 14.51 -9.97
CA HIS A 198 7.88 15.89 -10.41
C HIS A 198 8.38 16.14 -11.83
N ARG A 199 9.51 15.55 -12.22
CA ARG A 199 10.11 15.73 -13.55
C ARG A 199 9.31 15.04 -14.65
N HIS A 200 8.82 13.83 -14.39
CA HIS A 200 8.18 12.95 -15.39
C HIS A 200 6.65 12.83 -15.22
N ASP A 201 6.07 13.60 -14.33
CA ASP A 201 4.62 13.71 -14.14
C ASP A 201 3.91 12.40 -13.75
N PHE A 202 4.51 11.59 -12.87
CA PHE A 202 3.87 10.39 -12.35
C PHE A 202 3.52 10.48 -10.86
N ILE A 203 2.64 9.60 -10.38
CA ILE A 203 2.22 9.50 -8.98
C ILE A 203 2.98 8.37 -8.31
N ILE A 204 3.44 8.57 -7.07
CA ILE A 204 4.00 7.52 -6.22
C ILE A 204 2.92 7.04 -5.25
N ALA A 205 2.61 5.75 -5.30
CA ALA A 205 1.75 5.04 -4.36
C ALA A 205 2.60 4.14 -3.44
N ALA A 206 2.86 4.60 -2.23
CA ALA A 206 3.68 3.88 -1.26
C ALA A 206 2.82 2.99 -0.36
N ASP A 207 2.98 1.68 -0.51
CA ASP A 207 2.41 0.69 0.41
C ASP A 207 3.28 0.61 1.67
N GLU A 208 2.85 1.29 2.72
CA GLU A 208 3.54 1.38 4.01
C GLU A 208 2.89 0.49 5.08
N CYS A 209 2.20 -0.58 4.66
CA CYS A 209 1.46 -1.47 5.57
C CYS A 209 2.33 -2.13 6.63
N TYR A 210 3.65 -2.23 6.40
CA TYR A 210 4.61 -2.86 7.32
C TYR A 210 5.44 -1.84 8.11
N SER A 211 5.10 -0.55 8.07
CA SER A 211 5.88 0.54 8.70
C SER A 211 6.11 0.37 10.22
N GLU A 212 5.26 -0.40 10.90
CA GLU A 212 5.39 -0.66 12.34
C GLU A 212 6.01 -2.04 12.65
N ILE A 213 6.54 -2.74 11.63
CA ILE A 213 7.26 -4.01 11.80
C ILE A 213 8.74 -3.77 11.51
N TYR A 214 9.52 -3.55 12.55
CA TYR A 214 10.96 -3.29 12.50
C TYR A 214 11.68 -3.89 13.70
N PHE A 215 13.00 -4.08 13.57
CA PHE A 215 13.82 -4.76 14.58
C PHE A 215 14.50 -3.79 15.57
N SER A 216 14.62 -2.52 15.23
CA SER A 216 15.32 -1.52 16.04
C SER A 216 14.58 -0.19 16.02
N GLU A 217 14.42 0.42 17.21
CA GLU A 217 13.86 1.75 17.36
C GLU A 217 14.71 2.84 16.67
N GLU A 218 16.02 2.57 16.51
CA GLU A 218 16.95 3.47 15.83
C GLU A 218 16.84 3.43 14.31
N ARG A 219 16.21 2.36 13.77
CA ARG A 219 16.05 2.13 12.33
C ARG A 219 14.59 1.90 11.97
N ARG A 220 13.73 2.79 12.45
CA ARG A 220 12.31 2.76 12.08
C ARG A 220 12.15 3.06 10.58
N PRO A 221 11.25 2.37 9.90
CA PRO A 221 10.86 2.76 8.54
C PRO A 221 10.37 4.21 8.50
N ASN A 222 10.81 4.96 7.50
CA ASN A 222 10.30 6.30 7.24
C ASN A 222 9.09 6.24 6.30
N SER A 223 8.43 7.37 6.11
CA SER A 223 7.28 7.53 5.22
C SER A 223 7.64 8.37 4.00
N LEU A 224 7.03 8.06 2.85
CA LEU A 224 7.09 8.90 1.66
C LEU A 224 6.64 10.34 1.95
N LEU A 225 5.62 10.52 2.82
CA LEU A 225 5.13 11.85 3.19
C LEU A 225 6.16 12.62 4.03
N ALA A 226 6.89 11.93 4.93
CA ALA A 226 7.95 12.56 5.69
C ALA A 226 9.13 12.97 4.81
N ALA A 227 9.52 12.13 3.84
CA ALA A 227 10.53 12.49 2.85
C ALA A 227 10.08 13.68 1.98
N SER A 228 8.80 13.72 1.60
CA SER A 228 8.19 14.82 0.86
C SER A 228 8.25 16.14 1.64
N ASP A 229 7.83 16.12 2.91
CA ASP A 229 7.86 17.30 3.78
C ASP A 229 9.29 17.82 3.98
N ALA A 230 10.25 16.92 4.19
CA ALA A 230 11.68 17.25 4.36
C ALA A 230 12.28 17.93 3.12
N MET A 231 11.75 17.67 1.92
CA MET A 231 12.13 18.33 0.67
C MET A 231 11.43 19.67 0.45
N GLY A 232 10.52 20.08 1.33
CA GLY A 232 9.70 21.27 1.16
C GLY A 232 8.43 21.07 0.32
N ASN A 233 8.13 19.86 -0.13
CA ASN A 233 6.90 19.48 -0.81
C ASN A 233 5.80 19.20 0.24
N LYS A 234 5.38 20.26 0.94
CA LYS A 234 4.47 20.18 2.09
C LYS A 234 3.02 19.85 1.73
N ASP A 235 2.65 20.05 0.47
CA ASP A 235 1.34 19.66 -0.08
C ASP A 235 1.32 18.20 -0.52
N PHE A 236 2.43 17.48 -0.33
CA PHE A 236 2.62 16.07 -0.74
C PHE A 236 2.33 15.83 -2.23
N ALA A 237 2.52 16.84 -3.06
CA ALA A 237 2.23 16.73 -4.49
C ALA A 237 2.83 15.44 -5.08
N ARG A 238 1.99 14.63 -5.76
CA ARG A 238 2.28 13.32 -6.36
C ARG A 238 2.62 12.19 -5.38
N CYS A 239 2.53 12.41 -4.07
CA CYS A 239 2.87 11.42 -3.04
C CYS A 239 1.61 10.93 -2.35
N VAL A 240 1.37 9.62 -2.36
CA VAL A 240 0.24 8.96 -1.68
C VAL A 240 0.73 7.73 -0.94
N VAL A 241 0.35 7.59 0.32
CA VAL A 241 0.70 6.45 1.18
C VAL A 241 -0.52 5.63 1.56
N PHE A 242 -0.32 4.34 1.73
CA PHE A 242 -1.35 3.37 2.12
C PHE A 242 -0.94 2.70 3.42
N HIS A 243 -1.77 2.79 4.45
CA HIS A 243 -1.56 2.17 5.74
C HIS A 243 -2.72 1.28 6.13
N SER A 244 -2.41 0.14 6.76
CA SER A 244 -3.40 -0.86 7.18
C SER A 244 -3.27 -1.18 8.66
N LEU A 245 -4.39 -1.39 9.35
CA LEU A 245 -4.39 -1.94 10.70
C LEU A 245 -4.04 -3.43 10.73
N SER A 246 -4.03 -4.11 9.58
CA SER A 246 -3.79 -5.54 9.48
C SER A 246 -2.44 -5.97 10.05
N LYS A 247 -1.38 -5.21 9.74
CA LYS A 247 0.00 -5.55 10.16
C LYS A 247 0.43 -4.70 11.36
N ARG A 248 0.31 -3.37 11.25
CA ARG A 248 0.73 -2.44 12.30
C ARG A 248 0.02 -2.65 13.63
N SER A 249 -1.24 -3.07 13.62
CA SER A 249 -2.09 -3.17 14.81
C SER A 249 -2.55 -4.59 15.12
N ASN A 250 -2.04 -5.59 14.37
CA ASN A 250 -2.44 -6.99 14.53
C ASN A 250 -3.97 -7.21 14.37
N LEU A 251 -4.61 -6.49 13.45
CA LEU A 251 -6.07 -6.51 13.22
C LEU A 251 -6.41 -6.85 11.76
N PRO A 252 -5.91 -7.96 11.19
CA PRO A 252 -6.15 -8.25 9.78
C PRO A 252 -7.63 -8.48 9.46
N GLY A 253 -8.39 -9.01 10.41
CA GLY A 253 -9.83 -9.28 10.26
C GLY A 253 -10.72 -8.03 10.26
N LEU A 254 -10.25 -6.90 10.82
CA LEU A 254 -11.02 -5.67 10.92
C LEU A 254 -11.28 -5.01 9.57
N ARG A 255 -10.49 -5.32 8.53
CA ARG A 255 -10.60 -4.73 7.19
C ARG A 255 -10.58 -3.20 7.20
N SER A 256 -9.62 -2.61 7.90
CA SER A 256 -9.48 -1.17 8.06
C SER A 256 -8.08 -0.67 7.71
N GLY A 257 -8.03 0.50 7.12
CA GLY A 257 -6.82 1.21 6.74
C GLY A 257 -7.15 2.63 6.29
N PHE A 258 -6.14 3.32 5.79
CA PHE A 258 -6.32 4.64 5.21
C PHE A 258 -5.34 4.91 4.07
N VAL A 259 -5.70 5.88 3.26
CA VAL A 259 -4.87 6.48 2.24
C VAL A 259 -4.62 7.93 2.65
N ALA A 260 -3.39 8.41 2.51
CA ALA A 260 -3.07 9.80 2.81
C ALA A 260 -2.04 10.37 1.81
N GLY A 261 -2.10 11.69 1.55
CA GLY A 261 -1.14 12.34 0.67
C GLY A 261 -1.72 13.55 -0.07
N ASP A 262 -1.35 13.68 -1.34
CA ASP A 262 -1.74 14.75 -2.27
C ASP A 262 -3.26 14.98 -2.26
N ALA A 263 -3.70 16.14 -1.78
CA ALA A 263 -5.12 16.42 -1.58
C ALA A 263 -5.95 16.37 -2.88
N PRO A 264 -5.53 16.95 -4.01
CA PRO A 264 -6.17 16.76 -5.31
C PRO A 264 -6.33 15.30 -5.73
N ILE A 265 -5.34 14.45 -5.47
CA ILE A 265 -5.38 13.02 -5.80
C ILE A 265 -6.36 12.30 -4.86
N ILE A 266 -6.30 12.59 -3.56
CA ILE A 266 -7.24 12.03 -2.57
C ILE A 266 -8.69 12.39 -2.94
N GLU A 267 -8.96 13.62 -3.38
CA GLU A 267 -10.30 14.03 -3.79
C GLU A 267 -10.78 13.27 -5.04
N LYS A 268 -9.91 13.08 -6.04
CA LYS A 268 -10.23 12.25 -7.21
C LYS A 268 -10.51 10.81 -6.83
N PHE A 269 -9.73 10.25 -5.91
CA PHE A 269 -9.93 8.89 -5.43
C PHE A 269 -11.23 8.75 -4.62
N LEU A 270 -11.58 9.74 -3.82
CA LEU A 270 -12.87 9.81 -3.14
C LEU A 270 -14.03 9.85 -4.15
N HIS A 271 -13.89 10.65 -5.22
CA HIS A 271 -14.92 10.76 -6.26
C HIS A 271 -15.14 9.44 -7.02
N TYR A 272 -14.06 8.64 -7.17
CA TYR A 272 -14.13 7.32 -7.79
C TYR A 272 -14.91 6.31 -6.93
N ARG A 273 -14.86 6.40 -5.61
CA ARG A 273 -15.48 5.48 -4.66
C ARG A 273 -16.96 5.78 -4.44
#